data_f2bbf6bd497291792b0665aa4946c160
#
_entry.id   f2bbf6bd497291792b0665aa4946c160
#
_cell.length_a   1.000
_cell.length_b   1.000
_cell.length_c   1.000
_cell.angle_alpha   90.00
_cell.angle_beta   90.00
_cell.angle_gamma   90.00
#
_symmetry.space_group_name_H-M   'P 1'
#
loop_
_entity.id
_entity.type
_entity.pdbx_description
1 polymer ?
#
loop_
_entity_poly.entity_id
_entity_poly.type
_entity_poly.pdbx_seq_one_letter_code
_entity_poly.pdbx_strand_id
1 'polypeptide(L)'
;VGKKLDSENIGRSNRKLILQLLRKNPATTRRDLAVASGLNPSTVTKIIKDFLSMGLCEEVKAEETGRIGRKAIVLRLNRKAFMSVVIDIGVEETIVGRGFFDGSVSVVSRFRTPRDFDQFIDLLTEKTSLISKNIPKSRFLGYSLSVPGIVDVENSRIVYVPHLGWKDLVLRERLSRRYPVFLDNEANLSLIAEKWKNPDVVSVRDIVFVYVSEGIGCGVMFDGQIYRGRDYSAGEFGHMTVQTDGKKCYCGNFGCWETIASTEAIVNLATELGLELKGSSNNEKYLNCLRSTDASYEPLLHEIERSLGVGIVNIVNSLDPEVVVLGGVASILPELSLRNLVDFVNSRVLYATGQNVKVIRSMLHEKGMASSKMIGAALHIIDRKTVDLV
;
A
#
# COMPACT_ATOMS: atom_id res chain seq x y z
N VAL A 1 -11.26 -6.28 -31.89
CA VAL A 1 -11.69 -7.68 -31.96
C VAL A 1 -12.12 -8.10 -30.55
N GLY A 2 -13.47 -8.11 -30.30
CA GLY A 2 -14.03 -8.43 -29.00
C GLY A 2 -13.73 -9.89 -28.61
N LYS A 3 -12.94 -10.12 -27.56
CA LYS A 3 -12.83 -11.43 -26.92
C LYS A 3 -14.23 -11.84 -26.43
N LYS A 4 -14.79 -12.92 -26.97
CA LYS A 4 -15.93 -13.61 -26.35
C LYS A 4 -15.54 -13.88 -24.89
N LEU A 5 -16.24 -13.26 -23.94
CA LEU A 5 -16.12 -13.60 -22.53
C LEU A 5 -16.67 -15.02 -22.36
N ASP A 6 -15.80 -15.95 -22.07
CA ASP A 6 -16.17 -17.32 -21.74
C ASP A 6 -16.97 -17.30 -20.43
N SER A 7 -18.00 -18.14 -20.32
CA SER A 7 -18.87 -18.24 -19.14
C SER A 7 -18.07 -18.50 -17.85
N GLU A 8 -16.92 -19.14 -17.95
CA GLU A 8 -16.00 -19.42 -16.85
C GLU A 8 -15.30 -18.13 -16.37
N ASN A 9 -14.88 -17.26 -17.27
CA ASN A 9 -14.28 -15.96 -16.96
C ASN A 9 -15.28 -15.00 -16.29
N ILE A 10 -16.55 -15.04 -16.74
CA ILE A 10 -17.63 -14.28 -16.09
C ILE A 10 -17.86 -14.80 -14.67
N GLY A 11 -17.88 -16.13 -14.48
CA GLY A 11 -18.02 -16.75 -13.17
C GLY A 11 -16.91 -16.33 -12.20
N ARG A 12 -15.66 -16.37 -12.65
CA ARG A 12 -14.49 -15.91 -11.86
C ARG A 12 -14.58 -14.43 -11.50
N SER A 13 -14.93 -13.57 -12.45
CA SER A 13 -15.10 -12.13 -12.20
C SER A 13 -16.17 -11.85 -11.16
N ASN A 14 -17.31 -12.53 -11.24
CA ASN A 14 -18.40 -12.38 -10.27
C ASN A 14 -18.00 -12.86 -8.86
N ARG A 15 -17.29 -13.97 -8.74
CA ARG A 15 -16.78 -14.46 -7.45
C ARG A 15 -15.78 -13.49 -6.84
N LYS A 16 -14.85 -12.96 -7.66
CA LYS A 16 -13.89 -11.94 -7.23
C LYS A 16 -14.60 -10.70 -6.71
N LEU A 17 -15.62 -10.20 -7.41
CA LEU A 17 -16.44 -9.06 -7.00
C LEU A 17 -17.13 -9.30 -5.65
N ILE A 18 -17.79 -10.45 -5.48
CA ILE A 18 -18.48 -10.80 -4.22
C ILE A 18 -17.47 -10.92 -3.06
N LEU A 19 -16.30 -11.53 -3.30
CA LEU A 19 -15.25 -11.62 -2.28
C LEU A 19 -14.72 -10.23 -1.88
N GLN A 20 -14.56 -9.33 -2.85
CA GLN A 20 -14.18 -7.94 -2.59
C GLN A 20 -15.21 -7.21 -1.74
N LEU A 21 -16.49 -7.35 -2.06
CA LEU A 21 -17.58 -6.74 -1.29
C LEU A 21 -17.67 -7.29 0.14
N LEU A 22 -17.45 -8.59 0.34
CA LEU A 22 -17.37 -9.22 1.66
C LEU A 22 -16.20 -8.69 2.50
N ARG A 23 -15.05 -8.42 1.87
CA ARG A 23 -13.89 -7.84 2.57
C ARG A 23 -14.11 -6.39 2.99
N LYS A 24 -14.82 -5.61 2.17
CA LYS A 24 -15.16 -4.21 2.46
C LYS A 24 -16.17 -4.07 3.59
N ASN A 25 -17.15 -4.94 3.62
CA ASN A 25 -18.25 -4.90 4.57
C ASN A 25 -18.19 -6.10 5.51
N PRO A 26 -17.59 -5.97 6.69
CA PRO A 26 -17.40 -7.09 7.63
C PRO A 26 -18.71 -7.67 8.16
N ALA A 27 -19.85 -7.01 7.91
CA ALA A 27 -21.18 -7.49 8.24
C ALA A 27 -22.14 -7.10 7.10
N THR A 28 -22.47 -8.04 6.22
CA THR A 28 -23.34 -7.79 5.05
C THR A 28 -24.30 -8.95 4.86
N THR A 29 -25.40 -8.72 4.15
CA THR A 29 -26.37 -9.78 3.80
C THR A 29 -26.27 -10.15 2.32
N ARG A 30 -26.84 -11.31 1.92
CA ARG A 30 -26.91 -11.67 0.50
C ARG A 30 -27.64 -10.60 -0.34
N ARG A 31 -28.64 -9.93 0.27
CA ARG A 31 -29.39 -8.85 -0.39
C ARG A 31 -28.49 -7.64 -0.64
N ASP A 32 -27.71 -7.22 0.37
CA ASP A 32 -26.81 -6.09 0.24
C ASP A 32 -25.72 -6.36 -0.80
N LEU A 33 -25.21 -7.59 -0.84
CA LEU A 33 -24.25 -8.03 -1.86
C LEU A 33 -24.86 -8.01 -3.28
N ALA A 34 -26.12 -8.43 -3.43
CA ALA A 34 -26.80 -8.39 -4.72
C ALA A 34 -26.98 -6.95 -5.20
N VAL A 35 -27.39 -6.03 -4.31
CA VAL A 35 -27.53 -4.61 -4.62
C VAL A 35 -26.18 -3.99 -4.97
N ALA A 36 -25.15 -4.21 -4.14
CA ALA A 36 -23.83 -3.62 -4.33
C ALA A 36 -23.08 -4.16 -5.55
N SER A 37 -23.32 -5.42 -5.93
CA SER A 37 -22.67 -6.05 -7.09
C SER A 37 -23.41 -5.87 -8.40
N GLY A 38 -24.70 -5.52 -8.35
CA GLY A 38 -25.60 -5.56 -9.52
C GLY A 38 -25.89 -6.97 -10.06
N LEU A 39 -25.48 -8.02 -9.33
CA LEU A 39 -25.69 -9.41 -9.73
C LEU A 39 -27.09 -9.91 -9.33
N ASN A 40 -27.59 -10.88 -10.09
CA ASN A 40 -28.84 -11.53 -9.75
C ASN A 40 -28.74 -12.21 -8.35
N PRO A 41 -29.76 -12.09 -7.47
CA PRO A 41 -29.77 -12.71 -6.15
C PRO A 41 -29.51 -14.23 -6.14
N SER A 42 -29.93 -14.94 -7.18
CA SER A 42 -29.62 -16.39 -7.34
C SER A 42 -28.14 -16.63 -7.56
N THR A 43 -27.47 -15.81 -8.36
CA THR A 43 -26.03 -15.87 -8.61
C THR A 43 -25.25 -15.60 -7.31
N VAL A 44 -25.63 -14.56 -6.56
CA VAL A 44 -25.01 -14.24 -5.26
C VAL A 44 -25.20 -15.42 -4.28
N THR A 45 -26.42 -15.97 -4.22
CA THR A 45 -26.72 -17.10 -3.33
C THR A 45 -25.84 -18.32 -3.66
N LYS A 46 -25.63 -18.65 -4.94
CA LYS A 46 -24.75 -19.73 -5.38
C LYS A 46 -23.31 -19.49 -4.98
N ILE A 47 -22.78 -18.29 -5.25
CA ILE A 47 -21.40 -17.91 -4.89
C ILE A 47 -21.19 -17.99 -3.38
N ILE A 48 -22.12 -17.45 -2.58
CA ILE A 48 -22.03 -17.51 -1.12
C ILE A 48 -22.08 -18.95 -0.60
N LYS A 49 -22.92 -19.82 -1.19
CA LYS A 49 -22.95 -21.24 -0.84
C LYS A 49 -21.59 -21.91 -1.08
N ASP A 50 -20.95 -21.59 -2.21
CA ASP A 50 -19.61 -22.09 -2.51
C ASP A 50 -18.60 -21.55 -1.48
N PHE A 51 -18.64 -20.25 -1.14
CA PHE A 51 -17.75 -19.65 -0.15
C PHE A 51 -17.93 -20.22 1.27
N LEU A 52 -19.15 -20.52 1.67
CA LEU A 52 -19.45 -21.21 2.93
C LEU A 52 -18.86 -22.62 2.96
N SER A 53 -19.02 -23.39 1.87
CA SER A 53 -18.46 -24.74 1.76
C SER A 53 -16.93 -24.77 1.78
N MET A 54 -16.29 -23.74 1.25
CA MET A 54 -14.83 -23.54 1.29
C MET A 54 -14.34 -22.96 2.62
N GLY A 55 -15.24 -22.56 3.52
CA GLY A 55 -14.90 -21.91 4.78
C GLY A 55 -14.34 -20.50 4.63
N LEU A 56 -14.60 -19.81 3.50
CA LEU A 56 -14.15 -18.44 3.24
C LEU A 56 -14.97 -17.39 3.98
N CYS A 57 -16.25 -17.70 4.25
CA CYS A 57 -17.15 -16.87 5.05
C CYS A 57 -17.99 -17.76 5.97
N GLU A 58 -18.69 -17.12 6.88
CA GLU A 58 -19.59 -17.75 7.85
C GLU A 58 -20.91 -16.98 7.96
N GLU A 59 -21.98 -17.66 8.32
CA GLU A 59 -23.26 -17.08 8.64
C GLU A 59 -23.35 -16.80 10.13
N VAL A 60 -23.61 -15.53 10.50
CA VAL A 60 -23.77 -15.12 11.88
C VAL A 60 -25.18 -14.51 12.05
N LYS A 61 -25.87 -14.86 13.13
CA LYS A 61 -27.14 -14.19 13.47
C LYS A 61 -26.82 -12.76 13.89
N ALA A 62 -27.52 -11.77 13.30
CA ALA A 62 -27.40 -10.37 13.73
C ALA A 62 -27.78 -10.27 15.21
N GLU A 63 -26.94 -9.57 15.99
CA GLU A 63 -27.28 -9.19 17.37
C GLU A 63 -28.49 -8.27 17.36
N GLU A 64 -29.32 -8.34 18.40
CA GLU A 64 -30.61 -7.67 18.47
C GLU A 64 -30.49 -6.15 18.38
N THR A 65 -30.90 -5.58 17.25
CA THR A 65 -31.26 -4.17 17.16
C THR A 65 -32.78 -4.04 17.33
N GLY A 66 -33.32 -4.22 18.51
CA GLY A 66 -34.66 -3.87 18.97
C GLY A 66 -35.87 -3.89 17.99
N ARG A 67 -35.77 -4.43 16.79
CA ARG A 67 -36.85 -4.53 15.80
C ARG A 67 -37.40 -5.96 15.76
N ILE A 68 -38.73 -6.06 15.96
CA ILE A 68 -39.49 -7.31 15.84
C ILE A 68 -39.47 -7.74 14.36
N GLY A 69 -38.81 -8.88 14.06
CA GLY A 69 -38.74 -9.48 12.73
C GLY A 69 -37.79 -10.68 12.70
N ARG A 70 -37.87 -11.48 11.60
CA ARG A 70 -36.96 -12.62 11.38
C ARG A 70 -35.52 -12.13 11.41
N LYS A 71 -34.68 -12.64 12.34
CA LYS A 71 -33.28 -12.25 12.51
C LYS A 71 -32.53 -12.34 11.17
N ALA A 72 -31.97 -11.23 10.70
CA ALA A 72 -31.23 -11.22 9.46
C ALA A 72 -29.95 -12.08 9.61
N ILE A 73 -29.69 -12.94 8.61
CA ILE A 73 -28.45 -13.70 8.53
C ILE A 73 -27.40 -12.78 7.91
N VAL A 74 -26.38 -12.47 8.67
CA VAL A 74 -25.24 -11.65 8.26
C VAL A 74 -24.10 -12.58 7.87
N LEU A 75 -23.46 -12.25 6.78
CA LEU A 75 -22.26 -12.90 6.28
C LEU A 75 -21.03 -12.20 6.82
N ARG A 76 -20.09 -12.96 7.36
CA ARG A 76 -18.77 -12.48 7.78
C ARG A 76 -17.70 -13.26 7.05
N LEU A 77 -16.64 -12.56 6.63
CA LEU A 77 -15.45 -13.18 6.10
C LEU A 77 -14.74 -13.97 7.20
N ASN A 78 -14.38 -15.22 6.93
CA ASN A 78 -13.55 -15.98 7.87
C ASN A 78 -12.10 -15.49 7.79
N ARG A 79 -11.70 -14.64 8.72
CA ARG A 79 -10.36 -14.07 8.80
C ARG A 79 -9.25 -15.12 8.72
N LYS A 80 -9.49 -16.33 9.25
CA LYS A 80 -8.51 -17.43 9.31
C LYS A 80 -8.66 -18.43 8.17
N ALA A 81 -9.49 -18.17 7.16
CA ALA A 81 -9.64 -19.05 6.00
C ALA A 81 -8.30 -19.32 5.33
N PHE A 82 -7.54 -18.26 5.08
CA PHE A 82 -6.16 -18.30 4.63
C PHE A 82 -5.29 -17.33 5.41
N MET A 83 -4.00 -17.65 5.51
CA MET A 83 -3.01 -16.85 6.22
C MET A 83 -1.69 -16.86 5.46
N SER A 84 -0.91 -15.82 5.65
CA SER A 84 0.42 -15.64 5.06
C SER A 84 1.42 -15.16 6.11
N VAL A 85 2.70 -15.28 5.80
CA VAL A 85 3.75 -14.51 6.46
C VAL A 85 3.97 -13.25 5.65
N VAL A 86 3.85 -12.09 6.28
CA VAL A 86 4.09 -10.79 5.66
C VAL A 86 5.34 -10.16 6.28
N ILE A 87 6.16 -9.58 5.43
CA ILE A 87 7.44 -9.00 5.79
C ILE A 87 7.52 -7.59 5.21
N ASP A 88 7.85 -6.62 6.05
CA ASP A 88 8.17 -5.26 5.63
C ASP A 88 9.66 -5.04 5.83
N ILE A 89 10.42 -5.01 4.74
CA ILE A 89 11.84 -4.74 4.75
C ILE A 89 12.03 -3.23 4.75
N GLY A 90 12.44 -2.68 5.88
CA GLY A 90 12.87 -1.28 5.96
C GLY A 90 14.40 -1.20 5.95
N VAL A 91 14.93 0.00 5.74
CA VAL A 91 16.37 0.24 5.73
C VAL A 91 17.00 0.01 7.11
N GLU A 92 16.32 0.43 8.17
CA GLU A 92 16.81 0.28 9.55
C GLU A 92 16.22 -0.95 10.25
N GLU A 93 14.92 -1.20 10.05
CA GLU A 93 14.19 -2.26 10.73
C GLU A 93 13.37 -3.08 9.76
N THR A 94 13.41 -4.40 9.92
CA THR A 94 12.52 -5.35 9.25
C THR A 94 11.42 -5.80 10.22
N ILE A 95 10.17 -5.75 9.76
CA ILE A 95 8.99 -6.15 10.53
C ILE A 95 8.40 -7.42 9.92
N VAL A 96 8.13 -8.42 10.77
CA VAL A 96 7.53 -9.69 10.36
C VAL A 96 6.18 -9.87 11.06
N GLY A 97 5.18 -10.27 10.29
CA GLY A 97 3.83 -10.45 10.79
C GLY A 97 3.09 -11.62 10.15
N ARG A 98 1.92 -11.89 10.70
CA ARG A 98 0.94 -12.82 10.12
C ARG A 98 -0.14 -12.02 9.40
N GLY A 99 -0.25 -12.24 8.11
CA GLY A 99 -1.34 -11.72 7.28
C GLY A 99 -2.55 -12.65 7.32
N PHE A 100 -3.75 -12.08 7.36
CA PHE A 100 -5.02 -12.78 7.39
C PHE A 100 -5.85 -12.54 6.13
N PHE A 101 -6.84 -13.38 5.89
CA PHE A 101 -7.67 -13.37 4.68
C PHE A 101 -8.48 -12.07 4.49
N ASP A 102 -8.75 -11.33 5.54
CA ASP A 102 -9.38 -10.00 5.50
C ASP A 102 -8.40 -8.84 5.23
N GLY A 103 -7.13 -9.17 4.98
CA GLY A 103 -6.06 -8.19 4.78
C GLY A 103 -5.52 -7.57 6.08
N SER A 104 -6.06 -7.95 7.24
CA SER A 104 -5.48 -7.52 8.52
C SER A 104 -4.15 -8.24 8.78
N VAL A 105 -3.29 -7.60 9.57
CA VAL A 105 -1.97 -8.12 9.91
C VAL A 105 -1.77 -8.06 11.42
N SER A 106 -1.15 -9.09 11.97
CA SER A 106 -0.65 -9.13 13.35
C SER A 106 0.87 -9.12 13.32
N VAL A 107 1.49 -8.05 13.76
CA VAL A 107 2.95 -7.95 13.90
C VAL A 107 3.41 -8.95 14.96
N VAL A 108 4.45 -9.72 14.66
CA VAL A 108 4.97 -10.79 15.54
C VAL A 108 6.40 -10.51 15.95
N SER A 109 7.23 -9.95 15.07
CA SER A 109 8.65 -9.71 15.34
C SER A 109 9.14 -8.47 14.60
N ARG A 110 10.14 -7.82 15.21
CA ARG A 110 10.91 -6.72 14.63
C ARG A 110 12.38 -6.98 14.86
N PHE A 111 13.23 -6.62 13.91
CA PHE A 111 14.67 -6.72 14.07
C PHE A 111 15.38 -5.70 13.17
N ARG A 112 16.55 -5.27 13.59
CA ARG A 112 17.41 -4.38 12.80
C ARG A 112 17.75 -5.08 11.48
N THR A 113 17.59 -4.41 10.36
CA THR A 113 17.90 -4.96 9.03
C THR A 113 19.41 -5.07 8.84
N PRO A 114 19.99 -6.29 8.73
CA PRO A 114 21.40 -6.46 8.39
C PRO A 114 21.66 -5.95 6.98
N ARG A 115 22.79 -5.28 6.77
CA ARG A 115 23.24 -4.91 5.42
C ARG A 115 23.76 -6.11 4.63
N ASP A 116 24.41 -7.07 5.34
CA ASP A 116 24.80 -8.34 4.77
C ASP A 116 23.55 -9.19 4.49
N PHE A 117 23.38 -9.58 3.24
CA PHE A 117 22.18 -10.27 2.78
C PHE A 117 22.07 -11.71 3.32
N ASP A 118 23.19 -12.41 3.53
CA ASP A 118 23.17 -13.77 4.06
C ASP A 118 22.75 -13.76 5.53
N GLN A 119 23.29 -12.85 6.32
CA GLN A 119 22.82 -12.62 7.70
C GLN A 119 21.35 -12.23 7.77
N PHE A 120 20.90 -11.39 6.83
CA PHE A 120 19.49 -11.01 6.74
C PHE A 120 18.59 -12.23 6.49
N ILE A 121 18.96 -13.09 5.53
CA ILE A 121 18.19 -14.28 5.19
C ILE A 121 18.13 -15.28 6.35
N ASP A 122 19.24 -15.49 7.04
CA ASP A 122 19.30 -16.41 8.18
C ASP A 122 18.34 -15.93 9.29
N LEU A 123 18.41 -14.66 9.65
CA LEU A 123 17.55 -14.05 10.65
C LEU A 123 16.07 -14.04 10.20
N LEU A 124 15.82 -13.69 8.95
CA LEU A 124 14.46 -13.70 8.38
C LEU A 124 13.87 -15.12 8.41
N THR A 125 14.65 -16.13 8.05
CA THR A 125 14.21 -17.52 8.05
C THR A 125 13.87 -18.00 9.48
N GLU A 126 14.69 -17.66 10.48
CA GLU A 126 14.40 -17.92 11.89
C GLU A 126 13.06 -17.31 12.29
N LYS A 127 12.90 -15.98 12.11
CA LYS A 127 11.69 -15.25 12.56
C LYS A 127 10.42 -15.71 11.83
N THR A 128 10.49 -15.96 10.52
CA THR A 128 9.33 -16.39 9.74
C THR A 128 8.95 -17.84 10.01
N SER A 129 9.90 -18.72 10.35
CA SER A 129 9.63 -20.12 10.70
C SER A 129 8.72 -20.26 11.92
N LEU A 130 8.85 -19.38 12.90
CA LEU A 130 8.01 -19.37 14.10
C LEU A 130 6.52 -19.09 13.77
N ILE A 131 6.27 -18.29 12.74
CA ILE A 131 4.92 -17.96 12.30
C ILE A 131 4.35 -19.07 11.41
N SER A 132 5.11 -19.49 10.40
CA SER A 132 4.64 -20.45 9.40
C SER A 132 4.35 -21.84 9.98
N LYS A 133 5.12 -22.29 10.98
CA LYS A 133 4.88 -23.54 11.70
C LYS A 133 3.51 -23.59 12.43
N ASN A 134 3.02 -22.43 12.85
CA ASN A 134 1.75 -22.28 13.57
C ASN A 134 0.54 -22.04 12.63
N ILE A 135 0.73 -22.14 11.31
CA ILE A 135 -0.35 -22.04 10.33
C ILE A 135 -0.60 -23.43 9.72
N PRO A 136 -1.85 -23.93 9.72
CA PRO A 136 -2.17 -25.19 9.04
C PRO A 136 -1.73 -25.13 7.56
N LYS A 137 -1.08 -26.19 7.07
CA LYS A 137 -0.51 -26.24 5.71
C LYS A 137 -1.54 -25.95 4.61
N SER A 138 -2.79 -26.39 4.80
CA SER A 138 -3.92 -26.16 3.88
C SER A 138 -4.40 -24.72 3.85
N ARG A 139 -4.03 -23.89 4.83
CA ARG A 139 -4.42 -22.48 4.97
C ARG A 139 -3.25 -21.53 4.76
N PHE A 140 -2.05 -22.04 4.54
CA PHE A 140 -0.86 -21.21 4.37
C PHE A 140 -0.63 -20.85 2.91
N LEU A 141 -0.76 -19.57 2.57
CA LEU A 141 -0.59 -19.07 1.22
C LEU A 141 0.89 -18.89 0.81
N GLY A 142 1.80 -18.70 1.77
CA GLY A 142 3.20 -18.41 1.53
C GLY A 142 3.67 -17.09 2.15
N TYR A 143 4.67 -16.48 1.52
CA TYR A 143 5.34 -15.28 2.00
C TYR A 143 5.08 -14.11 1.06
N SER A 144 4.85 -12.92 1.62
CA SER A 144 4.73 -11.69 0.84
C SER A 144 5.55 -10.57 1.49
N LEU A 145 6.40 -9.92 0.67
CA LEU A 145 7.39 -8.97 1.13
C LEU A 145 7.20 -7.59 0.52
N SER A 146 7.32 -6.57 1.35
CA SER A 146 7.52 -5.19 0.95
C SER A 146 9.02 -4.91 0.88
N VAL A 147 9.48 -4.31 -0.20
CA VAL A 147 10.89 -4.02 -0.45
C VAL A 147 11.07 -2.54 -0.79
N PRO A 148 12.00 -1.82 -0.13
CA PRO A 148 12.24 -0.39 -0.41
C PRO A 148 13.20 -0.23 -1.61
N GLY A 149 12.75 -0.62 -2.80
CA GLY A 149 13.56 -0.57 -4.02
C GLY A 149 12.89 -1.23 -5.22
N ILE A 150 13.67 -1.46 -6.26
CA ILE A 150 13.21 -2.04 -7.53
C ILE A 150 13.21 -3.56 -7.43
N VAL A 151 12.08 -4.17 -7.78
CA VAL A 151 11.87 -5.61 -7.68
C VAL A 151 11.24 -6.20 -8.94
N ASP A 152 11.74 -7.35 -9.36
CA ASP A 152 11.12 -8.19 -10.38
C ASP A 152 10.08 -9.09 -9.70
N VAL A 153 8.83 -8.68 -9.84
CA VAL A 153 7.68 -9.31 -9.16
C VAL A 153 7.41 -10.73 -9.67
N GLU A 154 7.71 -10.99 -10.96
CA GLU A 154 7.46 -12.28 -11.59
C GLU A 154 8.45 -13.35 -11.13
N ASN A 155 9.72 -12.97 -11.03
CA ASN A 155 10.79 -13.88 -10.63
C ASN A 155 11.10 -13.85 -9.13
N SER A 156 10.37 -13.03 -8.35
CA SER A 156 10.60 -12.84 -6.90
C SER A 156 12.06 -12.47 -6.60
N ARG A 157 12.58 -11.50 -7.36
CA ARG A 157 13.97 -11.04 -7.32
C ARG A 157 14.05 -9.58 -6.92
N ILE A 158 14.93 -9.26 -6.00
CA ILE A 158 15.35 -7.89 -5.73
C ILE A 158 16.30 -7.47 -6.86
N VAL A 159 15.91 -6.46 -7.62
CA VAL A 159 16.78 -5.90 -8.65
C VAL A 159 17.80 -4.96 -8.01
N TYR A 160 17.30 -4.02 -7.17
CA TYR A 160 18.17 -3.07 -6.49
C TYR A 160 17.50 -2.44 -5.26
N VAL A 161 18.18 -2.43 -4.12
CA VAL A 161 17.81 -1.68 -2.90
C VAL A 161 18.98 -0.76 -2.53
N PRO A 162 18.93 0.52 -2.91
CA PRO A 162 20.08 1.43 -2.81
C PRO A 162 20.66 1.56 -1.40
N HIS A 163 19.81 1.84 -0.43
CA HIS A 163 20.23 2.11 0.96
C HIS A 163 20.79 0.89 1.70
N LEU A 164 20.51 -0.33 1.22
CA LEU A 164 21.07 -1.57 1.76
C LEU A 164 22.26 -2.09 0.93
N GLY A 165 22.45 -1.56 -0.28
CA GLY A 165 23.46 -2.02 -1.23
C GLY A 165 23.13 -3.39 -1.84
N TRP A 166 21.88 -3.83 -1.75
CA TRP A 166 21.45 -5.13 -2.28
C TRP A 166 21.16 -5.03 -3.77
N LYS A 167 21.75 -5.96 -4.53
CA LYS A 167 21.61 -5.97 -5.99
C LYS A 167 21.52 -7.41 -6.50
N ASP A 168 20.56 -7.65 -7.40
CA ASP A 168 20.37 -8.91 -8.14
C ASP A 168 20.25 -10.16 -7.24
N LEU A 169 19.32 -10.12 -6.27
CA LEU A 169 19.18 -11.15 -5.25
C LEU A 169 17.85 -11.91 -5.41
N VAL A 170 17.93 -13.23 -5.55
CA VAL A 170 16.74 -14.11 -5.63
C VAL A 170 16.32 -14.54 -4.24
N LEU A 171 15.16 -14.07 -3.78
CA LEU A 171 14.62 -14.37 -2.45
C LEU A 171 13.91 -15.72 -2.38
N ARG A 172 13.26 -16.13 -3.48
CA ARG A 172 12.41 -17.30 -3.50
C ARG A 172 13.10 -18.57 -3.01
N GLU A 173 14.27 -18.88 -3.55
CA GLU A 173 14.99 -20.10 -3.23
C GLU A 173 15.61 -20.11 -1.83
N ARG A 174 15.93 -18.91 -1.35
CA ARG A 174 16.57 -18.70 -0.05
C ARG A 174 15.56 -18.76 1.11
N LEU A 175 14.37 -18.19 0.93
CA LEU A 175 13.36 -18.13 1.99
C LEU A 175 12.48 -19.36 2.03
N SER A 176 12.01 -19.87 0.89
CA SER A 176 11.18 -21.07 0.83
C SER A 176 11.18 -21.74 -0.55
N ARG A 177 11.59 -23.02 -0.60
CA ARG A 177 11.43 -23.86 -1.79
C ARG A 177 10.03 -24.46 -1.91
N ARG A 178 9.29 -24.53 -0.80
CA ARG A 178 7.99 -25.22 -0.71
C ARG A 178 6.80 -24.31 -0.97
N TYR A 179 6.85 -23.09 -0.46
CA TYR A 179 5.76 -22.14 -0.52
C TYR A 179 6.14 -20.96 -1.40
N PRO A 180 5.18 -20.35 -2.10
CA PRO A 180 5.45 -19.19 -2.93
C PRO A 180 5.95 -18.03 -2.10
N VAL A 181 6.85 -17.26 -2.70
CA VAL A 181 7.39 -16.01 -2.18
C VAL A 181 7.02 -14.93 -3.19
N PHE A 182 6.26 -13.94 -2.75
CA PHE A 182 5.91 -12.78 -3.53
C PHE A 182 6.59 -11.55 -2.92
N LEU A 183 6.98 -10.62 -3.77
CA LEU A 183 7.51 -9.34 -3.33
C LEU A 183 7.04 -8.24 -4.27
N ASP A 184 6.94 -7.04 -3.75
CA ASP A 184 6.66 -5.83 -4.52
C ASP A 184 7.27 -4.61 -3.83
N ASN A 185 7.36 -3.51 -4.57
CA ASN A 185 7.80 -2.23 -4.04
C ASN A 185 6.84 -1.72 -2.94
N GLU A 186 7.37 -1.04 -1.94
CA GLU A 186 6.62 -0.55 -0.78
C GLU A 186 5.49 0.42 -1.16
N ALA A 187 5.70 1.30 -2.15
CA ALA A 187 4.69 2.23 -2.59
C ALA A 187 3.55 1.52 -3.35
N ASN A 188 3.87 0.51 -4.17
CA ASN A 188 2.89 -0.33 -4.84
C ASN A 188 2.02 -1.09 -3.84
N LEU A 189 2.62 -1.70 -2.82
CA LEU A 189 1.88 -2.41 -1.78
C LEU A 189 1.01 -1.46 -0.95
N SER A 190 1.51 -0.27 -0.63
CA SER A 190 0.72 0.76 0.07
C SER A 190 -0.48 1.20 -0.77
N LEU A 191 -0.30 1.38 -2.08
CA LEU A 191 -1.40 1.68 -3.00
C LEU A 191 -2.44 0.54 -3.06
N ILE A 192 -2.00 -0.71 -3.07
CA ILE A 192 -2.90 -1.87 -2.98
C ILE A 192 -3.71 -1.81 -1.68
N ALA A 193 -3.08 -1.50 -0.56
CA ALA A 193 -3.77 -1.37 0.72
C ALA A 193 -4.82 -0.25 0.72
N GLU A 194 -4.47 0.93 0.21
CA GLU A 194 -5.41 2.06 0.03
C GLU A 194 -6.59 1.67 -0.85
N LYS A 195 -6.33 1.10 -2.02
CA LYS A 195 -7.37 0.65 -2.94
C LYS A 195 -8.39 -0.29 -2.29
N TRP A 196 -7.96 -1.08 -1.31
CA TRP A 196 -8.81 -2.03 -0.60
C TRP A 196 -9.51 -1.46 0.63
N LYS A 197 -8.86 -0.56 1.36
CA LYS A 197 -9.29 -0.13 2.69
C LYS A 197 -9.85 1.28 2.73
N ASN A 198 -9.43 2.16 1.81
CA ASN A 198 -9.86 3.55 1.80
C ASN A 198 -11.13 3.74 0.96
N PRO A 199 -12.28 4.12 1.59
CA PRO A 199 -13.54 4.33 0.88
C PRO A 199 -13.45 5.35 -0.26
N ASP A 200 -12.58 6.37 -0.10
CA ASP A 200 -12.45 7.47 -1.06
C ASP A 200 -11.79 7.06 -2.38
N VAL A 201 -11.03 5.94 -2.37
CA VAL A 201 -10.30 5.48 -3.57
C VAL A 201 -10.74 4.11 -4.06
N VAL A 202 -11.63 3.45 -3.35
CA VAL A 202 -12.06 2.08 -3.65
C VAL A 202 -12.69 1.91 -5.04
N SER A 203 -13.38 2.93 -5.55
CA SER A 203 -13.98 2.96 -6.89
C SER A 203 -13.11 3.65 -7.94
N VAL A 204 -12.07 4.36 -7.52
CA VAL A 204 -11.17 5.12 -8.39
C VAL A 204 -10.29 4.17 -9.20
N ARG A 205 -10.08 4.43 -10.48
CA ARG A 205 -9.31 3.55 -11.37
C ARG A 205 -7.87 4.01 -11.57
N ASP A 206 -7.67 5.32 -11.63
CA ASP A 206 -6.39 5.95 -11.93
C ASP A 206 -5.89 6.72 -10.70
N ILE A 207 -4.92 6.14 -10.02
CA ILE A 207 -4.43 6.60 -8.72
C ILE A 207 -2.91 6.68 -8.74
N VAL A 208 -2.36 7.78 -8.21
CA VAL A 208 -0.95 7.82 -7.82
C VAL A 208 -0.85 7.91 -6.31
N PHE A 209 -0.08 7.01 -5.72
CA PHE A 209 0.26 7.01 -4.31
C PHE A 209 1.67 7.55 -4.13
N VAL A 210 1.83 8.62 -3.37
CA VAL A 210 3.12 9.24 -3.07
C VAL A 210 3.50 8.88 -1.64
N TYR A 211 4.51 8.04 -1.50
CA TYR A 211 5.04 7.58 -0.22
C TYR A 211 6.24 8.43 0.18
N VAL A 212 6.09 9.25 1.21
CA VAL A 212 7.16 10.13 1.73
C VAL A 212 7.79 9.51 2.96
N SER A 213 9.09 9.24 2.88
CA SER A 213 9.92 8.73 3.96
C SER A 213 11.35 9.28 3.82
N GLU A 214 12.39 8.50 4.11
CA GLU A 214 13.79 8.85 3.83
C GLU A 214 14.02 9.22 2.36
N GLY A 215 13.23 8.63 1.46
CA GLY A 215 13.11 8.98 0.05
C GLY A 215 11.66 9.26 -0.34
N ILE A 216 11.41 9.36 -1.65
CA ILE A 216 10.06 9.46 -2.23
C ILE A 216 9.84 8.30 -3.21
N GLY A 217 8.97 7.37 -2.84
CA GLY A 217 8.47 6.31 -3.71
C GLY A 217 7.07 6.65 -4.23
N CYS A 218 6.74 6.22 -5.45
CA CYS A 218 5.38 6.35 -5.95
C CYS A 218 4.86 5.02 -6.48
N GLY A 219 3.64 4.68 -6.10
CA GLY A 219 2.86 3.62 -6.72
C GLY A 219 1.91 4.21 -7.74
N VAL A 220 1.81 3.59 -8.90
CA VAL A 220 0.95 4.05 -10.00
C VAL A 220 -0.06 2.96 -10.34
N MET A 221 -1.34 3.35 -10.40
CA MET A 221 -2.42 2.47 -10.82
C MET A 221 -3.16 3.10 -11.99
N PHE A 222 -3.29 2.35 -13.08
CA PHE A 222 -4.13 2.70 -14.21
C PHE A 222 -5.16 1.61 -14.44
N ASP A 223 -6.38 2.02 -14.74
CA ASP A 223 -7.49 1.10 -15.00
C ASP A 223 -7.68 0.05 -13.88
N GLY A 224 -7.38 0.45 -12.64
CA GLY A 224 -7.45 -0.41 -11.46
C GLY A 224 -6.33 -1.45 -11.34
N GLN A 225 -5.27 -1.34 -12.16
CA GLN A 225 -4.11 -2.23 -12.16
C GLN A 225 -2.83 -1.47 -11.82
N ILE A 226 -1.97 -2.05 -10.99
CA ILE A 226 -0.65 -1.48 -10.69
C ILE A 226 0.19 -1.45 -11.98
N TYR A 227 0.65 -0.27 -12.34
CA TYR A 227 1.55 -0.08 -13.48
C TYR A 227 3.00 -0.13 -13.00
N ARG A 228 3.74 -1.12 -13.47
CA ARG A 228 5.14 -1.35 -13.05
C ARG A 228 6.16 -0.97 -14.12
N GLY A 229 5.70 -0.64 -15.33
CA GLY A 229 6.59 -0.41 -16.47
C GLY A 229 7.23 -1.71 -16.98
N ARG A 230 8.09 -1.55 -17.97
CA ARG A 230 8.77 -2.68 -18.62
C ARG A 230 9.75 -3.41 -17.68
N ASP A 231 10.54 -2.64 -16.94
CA ASP A 231 11.64 -3.15 -16.11
C ASP A 231 11.35 -2.94 -14.60
N TYR A 232 10.06 -2.90 -14.23
CA TYR A 232 9.55 -2.72 -12.86
C TYR A 232 9.97 -1.41 -12.17
N SER A 233 10.39 -0.40 -12.94
CA SER A 233 10.85 0.91 -12.45
C SER A 233 9.85 2.05 -12.72
N ALA A 234 8.60 1.75 -13.08
CA ALA A 234 7.58 2.79 -13.14
C ALA A 234 7.28 3.32 -11.74
N GLY A 235 7.05 4.63 -11.63
CA GLY A 235 6.80 5.27 -10.35
C GLY A 235 8.05 5.84 -9.68
N GLU A 236 9.23 5.78 -10.29
CA GLU A 236 10.46 6.38 -9.77
C GLU A 236 10.45 7.93 -9.87
N PHE A 237 9.28 8.54 -9.55
CA PHE A 237 9.10 10.00 -9.61
C PHE A 237 9.95 10.76 -8.59
N GLY A 238 10.35 10.12 -7.48
CA GLY A 238 11.31 10.71 -6.54
C GLY A 238 12.61 11.13 -7.21
N HIS A 239 12.98 10.48 -8.32
CA HIS A 239 14.20 10.76 -9.07
C HIS A 239 14.00 11.66 -10.31
N MET A 240 12.78 12.19 -10.54
CA MET A 240 12.61 13.20 -11.58
C MET A 240 13.33 14.51 -11.19
N THR A 241 14.01 15.14 -12.15
CA THR A 241 14.70 16.40 -11.94
C THR A 241 13.69 17.54 -11.81
N VAL A 242 13.62 18.16 -10.65
CA VAL A 242 12.78 19.34 -10.35
C VAL A 242 13.59 20.62 -10.21
N GLN A 243 14.91 20.51 -10.08
CA GLN A 243 15.87 21.60 -10.02
C GLN A 243 17.10 21.26 -10.85
N THR A 244 17.36 21.96 -11.96
CA THR A 244 18.50 21.67 -12.86
C THR A 244 19.85 21.76 -12.16
N ASP A 245 20.01 22.76 -11.29
CA ASP A 245 21.23 23.02 -10.50
C ASP A 245 21.05 22.56 -9.03
N GLY A 246 20.22 21.53 -8.79
CA GLY A 246 19.90 21.04 -7.46
C GLY A 246 20.97 20.16 -6.84
N LYS A 247 20.71 19.70 -5.60
CA LYS A 247 21.61 18.81 -4.84
C LYS A 247 21.81 17.48 -5.57
N LYS A 248 23.00 16.89 -5.43
CA LYS A 248 23.31 15.56 -5.96
C LYS A 248 22.47 14.50 -5.23
N CYS A 249 21.80 13.65 -6.00
CA CYS A 249 21.06 12.52 -5.49
C CYS A 249 21.94 11.24 -5.45
N TYR A 250 21.65 10.31 -4.56
CA TYR A 250 22.35 9.02 -4.51
C TYR A 250 22.18 8.18 -5.80
N CYS A 251 21.13 8.41 -6.58
CA CYS A 251 20.94 7.75 -7.89
C CYS A 251 21.96 8.20 -8.95
N GLY A 252 22.78 9.20 -8.65
CA GLY A 252 23.79 9.77 -9.55
C GLY A 252 23.31 11.01 -10.30
N ASN A 253 22.04 11.31 -10.32
CA ASN A 253 21.43 12.49 -10.93
C ASN A 253 21.51 13.72 -9.98
N PHE A 254 21.14 14.90 -10.46
CA PHE A 254 21.08 16.15 -9.72
C PHE A 254 19.65 16.70 -9.69
N GLY A 255 19.28 17.32 -8.56
CA GLY A 255 17.99 17.99 -8.39
C GLY A 255 16.76 17.08 -8.46
N CYS A 256 16.90 15.81 -8.07
CA CYS A 256 15.78 14.90 -7.93
C CYS A 256 14.75 15.44 -6.94
N TRP A 257 13.48 15.16 -7.15
CA TRP A 257 12.40 15.58 -6.26
C TRP A 257 12.63 15.17 -4.80
N GLU A 258 13.13 13.98 -4.55
CA GLU A 258 13.41 13.51 -3.17
C GLU A 258 14.49 14.35 -2.47
N THR A 259 15.42 15.01 -3.22
CA THR A 259 16.46 15.86 -2.62
C THR A 259 15.92 17.15 -2.01
N ILE A 260 14.63 17.45 -2.23
CA ILE A 260 13.94 18.63 -1.67
C ILE A 260 12.71 18.29 -0.83
N ALA A 261 12.11 17.11 -0.98
CA ALA A 261 10.82 16.81 -0.39
C ALA A 261 10.82 15.54 0.50
N SER A 262 11.91 14.76 0.57
CA SER A 262 12.06 13.64 1.50
C SER A 262 12.22 14.11 2.95
N THR A 263 12.07 13.20 3.91
CA THR A 263 12.28 13.53 5.33
C THR A 263 13.71 13.95 5.62
N GLU A 264 14.70 13.35 4.94
CA GLU A 264 16.10 13.74 5.03
C GLU A 264 16.31 15.18 4.53
N ALA A 265 15.71 15.49 3.37
CA ALA A 265 15.83 16.84 2.78
C ALA A 265 15.25 17.92 3.69
N ILE A 266 14.08 17.68 4.27
CA ILE A 266 13.39 18.63 5.17
C ILE A 266 14.12 18.78 6.51
N VAL A 267 14.67 17.70 7.07
CA VAL A 267 15.47 17.78 8.30
C VAL A 267 16.77 18.58 8.07
N ASN A 268 17.41 18.40 6.91
CA ASN A 268 18.58 19.20 6.54
C ASN A 268 18.23 20.67 6.37
N LEU A 269 17.11 20.98 5.70
CA LEU A 269 16.61 22.35 5.56
C LEU A 269 16.30 23.00 6.92
N ALA A 270 15.67 22.27 7.84
CA ALA A 270 15.41 22.75 9.19
C ALA A 270 16.73 23.18 9.89
N THR A 271 17.78 22.37 9.73
CA THR A 271 19.12 22.69 10.26
C THR A 271 19.70 23.95 9.63
N GLU A 272 19.58 24.11 8.30
CA GLU A 272 20.00 25.30 7.56
C GLU A 272 19.24 26.55 8.03
N LEU A 273 17.96 26.41 8.43
CA LEU A 273 17.14 27.48 9.00
C LEU A 273 17.38 27.74 10.50
N GLY A 274 18.28 27.00 11.14
CA GLY A 274 18.53 27.08 12.58
C GLY A 274 17.41 26.51 13.46
N LEU A 275 16.55 25.65 12.90
CA LEU A 275 15.45 24.99 13.61
C LEU A 275 15.88 23.64 14.15
N GLU A 276 15.68 23.40 15.44
CA GLU A 276 15.95 22.11 16.06
C GLU A 276 14.71 21.21 16.03
N LEU A 277 14.77 20.14 15.21
CA LEU A 277 13.72 19.13 15.15
C LEU A 277 13.99 17.99 16.15
N LYS A 278 13.01 17.70 17.01
CA LYS A 278 13.08 16.61 18.00
C LYS A 278 12.72 15.27 17.36
N GLY A 279 13.50 14.22 17.64
CA GLY A 279 13.24 12.85 17.19
C GLY A 279 14.53 12.04 17.05
N SER A 280 14.40 10.72 17.08
CA SER A 280 15.51 9.75 16.96
C SER A 280 15.85 9.43 15.50
N SER A 281 14.91 9.63 14.58
CA SER A 281 15.05 9.43 13.14
C SER A 281 14.52 10.62 12.35
N ASN A 282 14.88 10.72 11.07
CA ASN A 282 14.38 11.77 10.18
C ASN A 282 12.84 11.73 10.05
N ASN A 283 12.27 10.54 9.98
CA ASN A 283 10.82 10.36 9.96
C ASN A 283 10.17 10.90 11.24
N GLU A 284 10.71 10.59 12.41
CA GLU A 284 10.19 11.08 13.69
C GLU A 284 10.33 12.61 13.82
N LYS A 285 11.46 13.17 13.42
CA LYS A 285 11.69 14.61 13.37
C LYS A 285 10.67 15.33 12.48
N TYR A 286 10.45 14.80 11.28
CA TYR A 286 9.45 15.32 10.35
C TYR A 286 8.03 15.25 10.94
N LEU A 287 7.64 14.10 11.50
CA LEU A 287 6.33 13.91 12.12
C LEU A 287 6.11 14.87 13.30
N ASN A 288 7.13 15.12 14.11
CA ASN A 288 7.05 16.05 15.24
C ASN A 288 6.93 17.50 14.77
N CYS A 289 7.59 17.87 13.67
CA CYS A 289 7.38 19.16 13.02
C CYS A 289 5.91 19.33 12.58
N LEU A 290 5.35 18.35 11.87
CA LEU A 290 3.95 18.42 11.40
C LEU A 290 2.92 18.49 12.53
N ARG A 291 3.23 17.95 13.70
CA ARG A 291 2.37 17.95 14.90
C ARG A 291 2.57 19.18 15.79
N SER A 292 3.62 19.96 15.53
CA SER A 292 3.94 21.13 16.33
C SER A 292 2.95 22.26 16.08
N THR A 293 2.63 23.00 17.15
CA THR A 293 1.88 24.27 17.08
C THR A 293 2.80 25.49 17.21
N ASP A 294 4.12 25.27 17.21
CA ASP A 294 5.11 26.32 17.32
C ASP A 294 5.22 27.07 15.98
N ALA A 295 4.91 28.37 16.00
CA ALA A 295 4.94 29.22 14.81
C ALA A 295 6.32 29.31 14.18
N SER A 296 7.40 28.99 14.89
CA SER A 296 8.76 28.97 14.33
C SER A 296 8.92 27.96 13.19
N TYR A 297 8.07 26.93 13.12
CA TYR A 297 8.08 25.93 12.05
C TYR A 297 7.25 26.32 10.81
N GLU A 298 6.53 27.44 10.83
CA GLU A 298 5.69 27.87 9.70
C GLU A 298 6.49 28.00 8.37
N PRO A 299 7.72 28.58 8.33
CA PRO A 299 8.51 28.61 7.10
C PRO A 299 8.87 27.21 6.59
N LEU A 300 9.12 26.26 7.49
CA LEU A 300 9.42 24.88 7.12
C LEU A 300 8.18 24.15 6.58
N LEU A 301 7.00 24.40 7.16
CA LEU A 301 5.72 23.85 6.66
C LEU A 301 5.42 24.35 5.25
N HIS A 302 5.61 25.64 4.98
CA HIS A 302 5.46 26.20 3.62
C HIS A 302 6.43 25.55 2.62
N GLU A 303 7.66 25.27 3.02
CA GLU A 303 8.61 24.60 2.14
C GLU A 303 8.23 23.12 1.90
N ILE A 304 7.69 22.42 2.91
CA ILE A 304 7.12 21.08 2.74
C ILE A 304 5.97 21.10 1.71
N GLU A 305 5.05 22.04 1.85
CA GLU A 305 3.91 22.22 0.94
C GLU A 305 4.39 22.46 -0.50
N ARG A 306 5.34 23.38 -0.66
CA ARG A 306 5.90 23.74 -1.96
C ARG A 306 6.68 22.61 -2.61
N SER A 307 7.56 21.97 -1.86
CA SER A 307 8.42 20.89 -2.37
C SER A 307 7.62 19.66 -2.77
N LEU A 308 6.61 19.27 -1.97
CA LEU A 308 5.67 18.21 -2.35
C LEU A 308 4.84 18.62 -3.58
N GLY A 309 4.36 19.87 -3.60
CA GLY A 309 3.52 20.40 -4.66
C GLY A 309 4.17 20.36 -6.04
N VAL A 310 5.46 20.71 -6.13
CA VAL A 310 6.20 20.68 -7.42
C VAL A 310 6.18 19.29 -8.05
N GLY A 311 6.45 18.25 -7.27
CA GLY A 311 6.43 16.88 -7.79
C GLY A 311 5.02 16.42 -8.15
N ILE A 312 4.02 16.76 -7.34
CA ILE A 312 2.62 16.41 -7.62
C ILE A 312 2.12 17.09 -8.89
N VAL A 313 2.46 18.37 -9.13
CA VAL A 313 2.14 19.07 -10.38
C VAL A 313 2.71 18.32 -11.59
N ASN A 314 3.97 17.87 -11.51
CA ASN A 314 4.59 17.12 -12.60
C ASN A 314 3.92 15.76 -12.82
N ILE A 315 3.54 15.06 -11.76
CA ILE A 315 2.80 13.80 -11.83
C ILE A 315 1.44 14.02 -12.48
N VAL A 316 0.68 15.02 -12.04
CA VAL A 316 -0.65 15.31 -12.57
C VAL A 316 -0.58 15.69 -14.05
N ASN A 317 0.34 16.59 -14.43
CA ASN A 317 0.51 16.96 -15.84
C ASN A 317 1.00 15.81 -16.73
N SER A 318 1.63 14.78 -16.16
CA SER A 318 2.17 13.65 -16.93
C SER A 318 1.20 12.48 -17.03
N LEU A 319 0.41 12.23 -15.98
CA LEU A 319 -0.40 11.00 -15.84
C LEU A 319 -1.89 11.24 -15.75
N ASP A 320 -2.33 12.49 -15.47
CA ASP A 320 -3.74 12.87 -15.29
C ASP A 320 -4.53 11.91 -14.39
N PRO A 321 -4.06 11.62 -13.15
CA PRO A 321 -4.73 10.68 -12.26
C PRO A 321 -6.01 11.28 -11.70
N GLU A 322 -7.04 10.44 -11.43
CA GLU A 322 -8.26 10.87 -10.73
C GLU A 322 -7.95 11.33 -9.29
N VAL A 323 -6.97 10.69 -8.63
CA VAL A 323 -6.62 10.96 -7.23
C VAL A 323 -5.12 10.77 -7.01
N VAL A 324 -4.52 11.68 -6.25
CA VAL A 324 -3.19 11.52 -5.64
C VAL A 324 -3.37 11.27 -4.15
N VAL A 325 -2.80 10.17 -3.63
CA VAL A 325 -2.86 9.79 -2.21
C VAL A 325 -1.50 10.03 -1.57
N LEU A 326 -1.45 10.81 -0.48
CA LEU A 326 -0.23 11.08 0.29
C LEU A 326 -0.05 10.07 1.41
N GLY A 327 1.00 9.29 1.36
CA GLY A 327 1.36 8.27 2.33
C GLY A 327 2.65 8.55 3.09
N GLY A 328 3.08 7.60 3.91
CA GLY A 328 4.23 7.77 4.80
C GLY A 328 4.01 8.93 5.76
N VAL A 329 5.04 9.73 6.03
CA VAL A 329 4.94 10.89 6.94
C VAL A 329 3.99 11.98 6.42
N ALA A 330 3.79 12.09 5.11
CA ALA A 330 2.85 13.06 4.53
C ALA A 330 1.37 12.74 4.80
N SER A 331 1.05 11.52 5.25
CA SER A 331 -0.32 11.13 5.60
C SER A 331 -0.91 11.92 6.77
N ILE A 332 -0.08 12.58 7.57
CA ILE A 332 -0.52 13.39 8.72
C ILE A 332 -0.30 14.90 8.53
N LEU A 333 -0.11 15.35 7.29
CA LEU A 333 -0.06 16.80 7.00
C LEU A 333 -1.23 17.50 7.71
N PRO A 334 -1.01 18.65 8.39
CA PRO A 334 -2.09 19.46 8.96
C PRO A 334 -3.14 19.80 7.89
N GLU A 335 -4.37 20.01 8.32
CA GLU A 335 -5.48 20.29 7.37
C GLU A 335 -5.23 21.57 6.55
N LEU A 336 -4.66 22.59 7.18
CA LEU A 336 -4.29 23.84 6.49
C LEU A 336 -3.20 23.57 5.45
N SER A 337 -2.13 22.84 5.83
CA SER A 337 -1.05 22.49 4.90
C SER A 337 -1.53 21.63 3.73
N LEU A 338 -2.48 20.72 3.96
CA LEU A 338 -3.08 19.96 2.86
C LEU A 338 -3.85 20.88 1.89
N ARG A 339 -4.64 21.85 2.42
CA ARG A 339 -5.35 22.84 1.57
C ARG A 339 -4.36 23.68 0.77
N ASN A 340 -3.34 24.23 1.42
CA ASN A 340 -2.30 25.03 0.75
C ASN A 340 -1.61 24.23 -0.36
N LEU A 341 -1.29 22.96 -0.10
CA LEU A 341 -0.73 22.04 -1.09
C LEU A 341 -1.69 21.81 -2.27
N VAL A 342 -2.98 21.57 -2.00
CA VAL A 342 -4.02 21.40 -3.03
C VAL A 342 -4.15 22.67 -3.88
N ASP A 343 -4.18 23.83 -3.25
CA ASP A 343 -4.26 25.13 -3.94
C ASP A 343 -3.00 25.39 -4.77
N PHE A 344 -1.82 25.05 -4.24
CA PHE A 344 -0.57 25.13 -4.98
C PHE A 344 -0.60 24.26 -6.23
N VAL A 345 -1.04 23.02 -6.11
CA VAL A 345 -1.14 22.07 -7.23
C VAL A 345 -2.15 22.60 -8.26
N ASN A 346 -3.38 22.90 -7.82
CA ASN A 346 -4.46 23.33 -8.71
C ASN A 346 -4.17 24.64 -9.44
N SER A 347 -3.34 25.51 -8.86
CA SER A 347 -2.93 26.77 -9.53
C SER A 347 -1.86 26.58 -10.64
N ARG A 348 -1.27 25.38 -10.77
CA ARG A 348 -0.12 25.10 -11.66
C ARG A 348 -0.31 23.97 -12.65
N VAL A 349 -1.29 23.12 -12.44
CA VAL A 349 -1.61 22.06 -13.41
C VAL A 349 -2.33 22.62 -14.63
N LEU A 350 -2.06 22.02 -15.80
CA LEU A 350 -2.72 22.40 -17.06
C LEU A 350 -4.08 21.70 -17.14
N TYR A 351 -5.15 22.45 -16.91
CA TYR A 351 -6.50 21.91 -17.07
C TYR A 351 -7.12 22.22 -18.43
N ALA A 352 -7.50 21.19 -19.16
CA ALA A 352 -8.33 21.31 -20.34
C ALA A 352 -9.84 21.35 -19.98
N THR A 353 -10.25 20.80 -18.84
CA THR A 353 -11.66 20.54 -18.48
C THR A 353 -12.16 21.32 -17.28
N GLY A 354 -11.31 22.09 -16.59
CA GLY A 354 -11.69 22.84 -15.39
C GLY A 354 -11.98 21.98 -14.14
N GLN A 355 -11.60 20.70 -14.15
CA GLN A 355 -11.72 19.84 -12.97
C GLN A 355 -10.42 19.90 -12.16
N ASN A 356 -10.55 20.04 -10.83
CA ASN A 356 -9.43 20.04 -9.91
C ASN A 356 -9.01 18.59 -9.59
N VAL A 357 -7.68 18.34 -9.54
CA VAL A 357 -7.19 17.06 -9.08
C VAL A 357 -7.48 16.86 -7.59
N LYS A 358 -7.89 15.68 -7.21
CA LYS A 358 -8.12 15.32 -5.82
C LYS A 358 -6.81 14.85 -5.19
N VAL A 359 -6.28 15.61 -4.22
CA VAL A 359 -5.14 15.20 -3.39
C VAL A 359 -5.64 14.92 -1.99
N ILE A 360 -5.41 13.71 -1.48
CA ILE A 360 -5.90 13.25 -0.17
C ILE A 360 -4.79 12.61 0.64
N ARG A 361 -4.99 12.56 1.96
CA ARG A 361 -4.12 11.81 2.86
C ARG A 361 -4.49 10.32 2.86
N SER A 362 -3.49 9.45 2.98
CA SER A 362 -3.69 8.03 3.29
C SER A 362 -4.46 7.87 4.60
N MET A 363 -5.41 6.96 4.63
CA MET A 363 -6.12 6.57 5.86
C MET A 363 -5.33 5.51 6.66
N LEU A 364 -4.34 4.88 6.05
CA LEU A 364 -3.56 3.78 6.60
C LEU A 364 -2.21 4.27 7.15
N HIS A 365 -2.24 5.26 8.04
CA HIS A 365 -1.01 5.77 8.66
C HIS A 365 -0.62 4.94 9.90
N GLU A 366 0.69 4.85 10.10
CA GLU A 366 1.31 3.99 11.10
C GLU A 366 1.14 4.54 12.54
N LYS A 367 0.11 4.09 13.27
CA LYS A 367 0.05 4.23 14.73
C LYS A 367 0.05 2.84 15.37
N GLY A 368 1.26 2.27 15.62
CA GLY A 368 1.41 1.05 16.42
C GLY A 368 0.81 -0.24 15.85
N MET A 369 0.16 -0.17 14.70
CA MET A 369 -0.42 -1.27 13.93
C MET A 369 0.48 -1.63 12.75
N ALA A 370 0.10 -2.63 11.98
CA ALA A 370 0.79 -3.00 10.75
C ALA A 370 0.76 -1.84 9.74
N SER A 371 1.89 -1.57 9.11
CA SER A 371 2.03 -0.53 8.08
C SER A 371 1.11 -0.80 6.87
N SER A 372 0.80 0.25 6.10
CA SER A 372 0.09 0.12 4.82
C SER A 372 0.76 -0.90 3.90
N LYS A 373 2.10 -0.94 3.90
CA LYS A 373 2.94 -1.89 3.16
C LYS A 373 2.65 -3.34 3.55
N MET A 374 2.57 -3.64 4.85
CA MET A 374 2.24 -4.99 5.34
C MET A 374 0.80 -5.40 5.02
N ILE A 375 -0.15 -4.47 5.13
CA ILE A 375 -1.55 -4.70 4.73
C ILE A 375 -1.61 -5.00 3.23
N GLY A 376 -0.92 -4.21 2.42
CA GLY A 376 -0.79 -4.43 0.98
C GLY A 376 -0.15 -5.76 0.64
N ALA A 377 0.91 -6.15 1.34
CA ALA A 377 1.54 -7.45 1.17
C ALA A 377 0.58 -8.62 1.47
N ALA A 378 -0.23 -8.52 2.55
CA ALA A 378 -1.25 -9.51 2.87
C ALA A 378 -2.32 -9.60 1.78
N LEU A 379 -2.79 -8.47 1.26
CA LEU A 379 -3.79 -8.40 0.19
C LEU A 379 -3.22 -8.90 -1.15
N HIS A 380 -1.98 -8.53 -1.47
CA HIS A 380 -1.31 -8.93 -2.70
C HIS A 380 -1.22 -10.46 -2.84
N ILE A 381 -0.73 -11.16 -1.80
CA ILE A 381 -0.64 -12.63 -1.86
C ILE A 381 -2.01 -13.30 -1.92
N ILE A 382 -3.01 -12.72 -1.25
CA ILE A 382 -4.38 -13.23 -1.31
C ILE A 382 -4.91 -13.11 -2.73
N ASP A 383 -4.79 -11.94 -3.36
CA ASP A 383 -5.28 -11.74 -4.72
C ASP A 383 -4.58 -12.66 -5.74
N ARG A 384 -3.26 -12.82 -5.62
CA ARG A 384 -2.48 -13.73 -6.49
C ARG A 384 -2.87 -15.20 -6.32
N LYS A 385 -3.22 -15.63 -5.11
CA LYS A 385 -3.51 -17.05 -4.80
C LYS A 385 -4.98 -17.40 -4.85
N THR A 386 -5.88 -16.45 -4.63
CA THR A 386 -7.32 -16.73 -4.69
C THR A 386 -7.91 -16.62 -6.10
N VAL A 387 -7.17 -16.13 -7.09
CA VAL A 387 -7.58 -16.17 -8.50
C VAL A 387 -7.87 -17.61 -8.97
N ASP A 388 -7.11 -18.58 -8.46
CA ASP A 388 -7.29 -20.00 -8.80
C ASP A 388 -8.34 -20.72 -7.91
N LEU A 389 -8.73 -20.10 -6.81
CA LEU A 389 -9.70 -20.65 -5.86
C LEU A 389 -11.12 -20.08 -6.05
N VAL A 390 -11.23 -18.99 -6.80
CA VAL A 390 -12.43 -18.20 -7.03
C VAL A 390 -12.67 -18.06 -8.53
#